data_2655cf826c43913620a38eb6daabd3b0
#
_entry.id   2655cf826c43913620a38eb6daabd3b0
#
_cell.length_a   1.000
_cell.length_b   1.000
_cell.length_c   1.000
_cell.angle_alpha   90.00
_cell.angle_beta   90.00
_cell.angle_gamma   90.00
#
_symmetry.space_group_name_H-M   'P 1'
#
loop_
_entity.id
_entity.type
_entity.pdbx_description
1 polymer ?
#
loop_
_entity_poly.entity_id
_entity_poly.type
_entity_poly.pdbx_seq_one_letter_code
_entity_poly.pdbx_strand_id
1 'polypeptide(L)' 'MRRNFDPDDYALVVKLRADPPRPWRWEIYCAGKRLPIEHSEAFFETRGAANKAGKQALSQLIAKLSV' A
#
# COMPACT_ATOMS: atom_id res chain seq x y z
N MET A 1 20.57 10.15 -17.66
CA MET A 1 19.83 8.95 -17.50
C MET A 1 18.45 9.15 -16.90
N ARG A 2 17.51 8.53 -17.48
CA ARG A 2 16.15 8.73 -17.07
C ARG A 2 15.75 7.79 -15.96
N ARG A 3 15.07 8.32 -15.01
CA ARG A 3 14.53 7.53 -13.91
C ARG A 3 13.37 6.68 -14.37
N ASN A 4 13.32 5.44 -13.91
CA ASN A 4 12.27 4.52 -14.31
C ASN A 4 11.07 4.54 -13.41
N PHE A 5 11.13 5.31 -12.34
CA PHE A 5 10.04 5.30 -11.39
C PHE A 5 9.92 6.65 -10.72
N ASP A 6 8.72 6.98 -10.34
CA ASP A 6 8.38 8.23 -9.69
C ASP A 6 7.61 7.89 -8.43
N PRO A 7 8.12 8.28 -7.24
CA PRO A 7 7.39 7.99 -6.00
C PRO A 7 5.98 8.54 -5.99
N ASP A 8 5.73 9.61 -6.72
CA ASP A 8 4.39 10.21 -6.76
C ASP A 8 3.40 9.35 -7.54
N ASP A 9 3.87 8.35 -8.27
CA ASP A 9 2.96 7.44 -8.98
C ASP A 9 2.35 6.40 -8.07
N TYR A 10 2.78 6.33 -6.82
CA TYR A 10 2.32 5.30 -5.90
C TYR A 10 1.37 5.88 -4.88
N ALA A 11 0.29 5.18 -4.63
CA ALA A 11 -0.72 5.63 -3.68
C ALA A 11 -1.08 4.53 -2.71
N LEU A 12 -1.20 4.90 -1.45
CA LEU A 12 -1.64 3.99 -0.40
C LEU A 12 -3.12 4.19 -0.15
N VAL A 13 -3.85 3.09 -0.14
CA VAL A 13 -5.28 3.10 0.12
C VAL A 13 -5.58 2.05 1.19
N VAL A 14 -6.47 2.38 2.12
CA VAL A 14 -6.90 1.46 3.17
C VAL A 14 -8.36 1.14 2.93
N LYS A 15 -8.68 -0.14 2.84
CA LYS A 15 -10.02 -0.57 2.46
C LYS A 15 -10.57 -1.63 3.39
N LEU A 16 -11.90 -1.68 3.46
CA LEU A 16 -12.62 -2.75 4.15
C LEU A 16 -12.73 -3.92 3.19
N ARG A 17 -12.06 -5.00 3.49
CA ARG A 17 -12.04 -6.15 2.60
C ARG A 17 -12.42 -7.46 3.26
N ALA A 18 -12.75 -7.43 4.55
CA ALA A 18 -13.07 -8.65 5.28
C ALA A 18 -14.12 -8.35 6.33
N ASP A 19 -14.53 -9.38 7.04
CA ASP A 19 -15.49 -9.22 8.12
C ASP A 19 -14.79 -8.85 9.41
N PRO A 20 -15.51 -8.16 10.34
CA PRO A 20 -14.94 -7.94 11.66
C PRO A 20 -14.53 -9.26 12.29
N PRO A 21 -13.53 -9.26 13.19
CA PRO A 21 -12.96 -8.11 13.88
C PRO A 21 -11.78 -7.46 13.18
N ARG A 22 -11.34 -7.99 12.05
CA ARG A 22 -10.20 -7.44 11.33
C ARG A 22 -10.55 -7.22 9.88
N PRO A 23 -11.32 -6.16 9.58
CA PRO A 23 -11.79 -5.96 8.20
C PRO A 23 -10.86 -5.12 7.34
N TRP A 24 -9.88 -4.45 7.90
CA TRP A 24 -9.09 -3.46 7.18
C TRP A 24 -7.82 -4.03 6.58
N ARG A 25 -7.48 -3.55 5.39
CA ARG A 25 -6.23 -3.92 4.76
C ARG A 25 -5.70 -2.73 3.98
N TRP A 26 -4.37 -2.64 3.85
CA TRP A 26 -3.79 -1.60 3.03
C TRP A 26 -3.48 -2.17 1.64
N GLU A 27 -3.55 -1.29 0.64
CA GLU A 27 -3.25 -1.63 -0.73
C GLU A 27 -2.45 -0.49 -1.34
N ILE A 28 -1.47 -0.83 -2.17
CA ILE A 28 -0.64 0.15 -2.84
C ILE A 28 -0.92 0.06 -4.33
N TYR A 29 -1.25 1.18 -4.93
CA TYR A 29 -1.54 1.27 -6.35
C TYR A 29 -0.47 2.06 -7.06
N CYS A 30 -0.21 1.71 -8.31
CA CYS A 30 0.68 2.46 -9.17
C CYS A 30 -0.15 3.12 -10.26
N ALA A 31 0.22 4.34 -10.64
CA ALA A 31 -0.51 5.07 -11.66
C ALA A 31 -0.63 4.24 -12.94
N GLY A 32 -1.79 4.24 -13.52
CA GLY A 32 -2.05 3.49 -14.75
C GLY A 32 -2.44 2.05 -14.53
N LYS A 33 -2.45 1.58 -13.29
CA LYS A 33 -2.83 0.20 -12.99
C LYS A 33 -4.18 0.17 -12.32
N ARG A 34 -4.98 -0.84 -12.66
CA ARG A 34 -6.30 -0.98 -12.04
C ARG A 34 -6.26 -1.76 -10.76
N LEU A 35 -5.31 -2.68 -10.64
CA LEU A 35 -5.22 -3.53 -9.47
C LEU A 35 -4.05 -3.09 -8.62
N PRO A 36 -4.11 -3.34 -7.30
CA PRO A 36 -3.00 -3.00 -6.45
C PRO A 36 -1.77 -3.80 -6.81
N ILE A 37 -0.60 -3.17 -6.73
CA ILE A 37 0.65 -3.86 -6.97
C ILE A 37 1.15 -4.57 -5.73
N GLU A 38 0.68 -4.13 -4.56
CA GLU A 38 0.97 -4.77 -3.28
C GLU A 38 -0.19 -4.57 -2.35
N HIS A 39 -0.34 -5.47 -1.40
CA HIS A 39 -1.35 -5.32 -0.36
C HIS A 39 -0.89 -6.09 0.88
N SER A 40 -1.49 -5.77 2.02
CA SER A 40 -1.17 -6.49 3.24
C SER A 40 -1.73 -7.89 3.14
N GLU A 41 -0.98 -8.84 3.68
CA GLU A 41 -1.48 -10.20 3.80
C GLU A 41 -2.33 -10.33 5.04
N ALA A 42 -2.00 -9.56 6.05
CA ALA A 42 -2.78 -9.54 7.27
C ALA A 42 -3.86 -8.49 7.18
N PHE A 43 -4.92 -8.70 7.96
CA PHE A 43 -5.97 -7.71 8.10
C PHE A 43 -5.86 -7.07 9.47
N PHE A 44 -6.38 -5.86 9.60
CA PHE A 44 -6.21 -5.06 10.79
C PHE A 44 -7.56 -4.71 11.40
N GLU A 45 -7.56 -4.51 12.72
CA GLU A 45 -8.79 -4.21 13.43
C GLU A 45 -9.29 -2.80 13.15
N THR A 46 -8.38 -1.88 12.92
CA THR A 46 -8.75 -0.49 12.70
C THR A 46 -8.12 0.05 11.43
N ARG A 47 -8.76 1.07 10.90
CA ARG A 47 -8.25 1.76 9.74
C ARG A 47 -6.87 2.36 10.03
N GLY A 48 -6.71 2.93 11.22
CA GLY A 48 -5.44 3.54 11.59
C GLY A 48 -4.30 2.55 11.64
N ALA A 49 -4.56 1.35 12.16
CA ALA A 49 -3.53 0.31 12.21
C ALA A 49 -3.11 -0.10 10.81
N ALA A 50 -4.09 -0.30 9.92
CA ALA A 50 -3.80 -0.65 8.54
C ALA A 50 -3.02 0.47 7.84
N ASN A 51 -3.41 1.71 8.09
CA ASN A 51 -2.75 2.85 7.47
C ASN A 51 -1.29 2.95 7.92
N LYS A 52 -1.05 2.75 9.19
CA LYS A 52 0.31 2.81 9.73
C LYS A 52 1.19 1.74 9.10
N ALA A 53 0.69 0.51 9.05
CA ALA A 53 1.43 -0.57 8.44
C ALA A 53 1.64 -0.32 6.95
N GLY A 54 0.63 0.24 6.29
CA GLY A 54 0.73 0.55 4.86
C GLY A 54 1.77 1.60 4.56
N LYS A 55 1.88 2.61 5.41
CA LYS A 55 2.89 3.63 5.21
C LYS A 55 4.30 3.06 5.31
N GLN A 56 4.50 2.13 6.22
CA GLN A 56 5.79 1.46 6.33
C GLN A 56 6.07 0.62 5.08
N ALA A 57 5.06 -0.09 4.59
CA ALA A 57 5.22 -0.91 3.41
C ALA A 57 5.53 -0.05 2.18
N LEU A 58 4.84 1.07 2.05
CA LEU A 58 5.07 1.99 0.94
C LEU A 58 6.48 2.56 0.98
N SER A 59 6.93 2.93 2.17
CA SER A 59 8.27 3.46 2.34
C SER A 59 9.33 2.44 1.94
N GLN A 60 9.12 1.19 2.32
CA GLN A 60 10.05 0.13 1.97
C GLN A 60 10.04 -0.16 0.48
N LEU A 61 8.87 -0.12 -0.13
CA LEU A 61 8.75 -0.33 -1.57
C LEU A 61 9.50 0.75 -2.34
N ILE A 62 9.30 1.99 -1.95
CA ILE A 62 9.96 3.12 -2.62
C ILE A 62 11.47 3.02 -2.44
N ALA A 63 11.92 2.64 -1.25
CA ALA A 63 13.34 2.48 -0.99
C ALA A 63 13.96 1.41 -1.90
N LYS A 64 13.25 0.31 -2.10
CA LYS A 64 13.71 -0.73 -3.00
C LYS A 64 13.82 -0.24 -4.44
N LEU A 65 12.84 0.53 -4.86
CA LEU A 65 12.80 1.00 -6.24
C LEU A 65 13.79 2.12 -6.50
N SER A 66 14.24 2.78 -5.46
CA SER A 66 15.17 3.90 -5.58
C SER A 66 16.63 3.49 -5.66
N VAL A 67 16.92 2.24 -5.46
CA VAL A 67 18.32 1.77 -5.44
C VAL A 67 18.93 1.71 -6.83
#